data_72c10e06022e665b123468a885c27f76
#
_entry.id   72c10e06022e665b123468a885c27f76
#
_cell.length_a   1.000
_cell.length_b   1.000
_cell.length_c   1.000
_cell.angle_alpha   90.00
_cell.angle_beta   90.00
_cell.angle_gamma   90.00
#
_symmetry.space_group_name_H-M   'P 1'
#
loop_
_entity.id
_entity.type
_entity.pdbx_description
1 polymer ?
#
loop_
_entity_poly.entity_id
_entity_poly.type
_entity_poly.pdbx_seq_one_letter_code
_entity_poly.pdbx_strand_id
1 'polypeptide(L)'
;WIRDRYIVVDPGDTVLTKKQILTEKEYADMRERYEDDFRAEMGAEAIKELLCEIDLDKLSEELKKELEDTQQGQKRVKLLKRLDVIEAFRLSGNRPEWMILDCIPVIPPDLRPMVMLDGGRFATSDLNDLYRRVINRNNRLTKMKELHAPDIIIRNEKRMLQEAVDALIDNGRHGRAVTGPSNRPLKSLSDMLKGKQGRFRQNLLGKRVDYSGRSVIVVGPDLKMDQCGLPKEMAIELFKPFVMKELSKRGIANNIKSARKMVEQAKDPAVWDVLEEVIKDHPVLLNRAPTLHRLGIQAFMPVLVEGRAIKLHPLVCTAFNAYFDGDQMAVHLPLSEEAQNEARTLMLAAKNLLKPSDGRPVTVPTQDMVLGSYYLTIDKPGEKGEGKVFRDFNEAIMAYNEGDITIHSAIKVRVTKDVGGEHPETRIINATVGRIIFNEHIPQDLGFVDRTDPEKKFDLEIGFKVRKKELGQIIDKCLKVHGTPMTAQVLDKIKAMGYKYSTKAAITVAVCDATIPPEKKEILAEADEKVQEINEYFNNGFISNAERKSAVLGVWNQATADVTTALTKGLDDYNPIYMMADSGARGSTNQIR
;
A
#
# COMPACT_ATOMS: atom_id res chain seq x y z
N TRP A 1 13.05 -27.73 31.16
CA TRP A 1 14.30 -28.48 31.28
C TRP A 1 14.84 -28.53 32.72
N ILE A 2 14.94 -27.39 33.40
CA ILE A 2 15.53 -27.25 34.75
C ILE A 2 14.48 -27.32 35.85
N ARG A 3 13.20 -27.28 35.54
CA ARG A 3 12.08 -27.24 36.51
C ARG A 3 12.04 -28.44 37.45
N ASP A 4 12.45 -29.61 36.96
CA ASP A 4 12.39 -30.87 37.67
C ASP A 4 13.78 -31.42 38.04
N ARG A 5 14.84 -30.58 37.94
CA ARG A 5 16.21 -31.02 38.16
C ARG A 5 16.89 -30.20 39.23
N TYR A 6 17.82 -30.84 39.92
CA TYR A 6 18.69 -30.20 40.89
C TYR A 6 19.97 -29.69 40.20
N ILE A 7 20.43 -28.53 40.60
CA ILE A 7 21.68 -27.96 40.14
C ILE A 7 22.61 -27.84 41.35
N VAL A 8 23.82 -28.40 41.22
CA VAL A 8 24.82 -28.32 42.25
C VAL A 8 25.36 -26.89 42.32
N VAL A 9 25.09 -26.21 43.42
CA VAL A 9 25.57 -24.86 43.72
C VAL A 9 26.96 -24.92 44.36
N ASP A 10 27.09 -25.73 45.38
CA ASP A 10 28.35 -26.00 46.06
C ASP A 10 28.63 -27.51 46.08
N PRO A 11 29.71 -27.99 45.42
CA PRO A 11 30.04 -29.40 45.40
C PRO A 11 30.68 -29.94 46.70
N GLY A 12 31.15 -29.06 47.62
CA GLY A 12 31.85 -29.48 48.82
C GLY A 12 33.01 -30.43 48.51
N ASP A 13 33.28 -31.39 49.42
CA ASP A 13 34.33 -32.41 49.27
C ASP A 13 33.82 -33.67 48.56
N THR A 14 32.91 -33.54 47.60
CA THR A 14 32.29 -34.63 46.88
C THR A 14 32.81 -34.78 45.44
N VAL A 15 32.46 -35.91 44.76
CA VAL A 15 32.81 -36.19 43.36
C VAL A 15 32.01 -35.29 42.37
N LEU A 16 31.08 -34.49 42.87
CA LEU A 16 30.21 -33.62 42.06
C LEU A 16 30.98 -32.39 41.55
N THR A 17 30.56 -31.90 40.39
CA THR A 17 31.12 -30.65 39.85
C THR A 17 30.11 -29.50 39.97
N LYS A 18 30.60 -28.29 40.23
CA LYS A 18 29.77 -27.09 40.29
C LYS A 18 29.01 -26.91 38.98
N LYS A 19 27.70 -26.57 39.03
CA LYS A 19 26.76 -26.45 37.89
C LYS A 19 26.34 -27.79 37.27
N GLN A 20 26.68 -28.93 37.87
CA GLN A 20 26.19 -30.23 37.41
C GLN A 20 24.69 -30.31 37.63
N ILE A 21 24.01 -30.86 36.62
CA ILE A 21 22.55 -31.06 36.66
C ILE A 21 22.29 -32.50 37.05
N LEU A 22 21.59 -32.70 38.15
CA LEU A 22 21.20 -34.02 38.69
C LEU A 22 19.72 -34.27 38.45
N THR A 23 19.39 -35.50 38.11
CA THR A 23 18.02 -35.99 38.16
C THR A 23 17.60 -36.24 39.60
N GLU A 24 16.30 -36.38 39.85
CA GLU A 24 15.76 -36.66 41.19
C GLU A 24 16.37 -37.93 41.80
N LYS A 25 16.57 -38.96 41.01
CA LYS A 25 17.16 -40.21 41.46
C LYS A 25 18.65 -40.04 41.80
N GLU A 26 19.40 -39.40 40.93
CA GLU A 26 20.82 -39.09 41.16
C GLU A 26 21.03 -38.23 42.41
N TYR A 27 20.13 -37.26 42.60
CA TYR A 27 20.18 -36.40 43.80
C TYR A 27 19.93 -37.21 45.09
N ALA A 28 18.90 -38.11 45.08
CA ALA A 28 18.64 -38.99 46.21
C ALA A 28 19.82 -39.92 46.51
N ASP A 29 20.40 -40.54 45.49
CA ASP A 29 21.55 -41.44 45.60
C ASP A 29 22.80 -40.71 46.12
N MET A 30 23.02 -39.44 45.72
CA MET A 30 24.12 -38.62 46.19
C MET A 30 23.90 -38.13 47.61
N ARG A 31 22.68 -37.77 48.00
CA ARG A 31 22.34 -37.37 49.36
C ARG A 31 22.45 -38.52 50.36
N GLU A 32 22.17 -39.75 49.94
CA GLU A 32 22.38 -40.94 50.75
C GLU A 32 23.89 -41.24 50.98
N ARG A 33 24.75 -40.88 49.99
CA ARG A 33 26.20 -41.10 50.09
C ARG A 33 26.98 -40.04 50.81
N TYR A 34 26.60 -38.76 50.69
CA TYR A 34 27.38 -37.62 51.11
C TYR A 34 26.61 -36.72 52.11
N GLU A 35 25.37 -37.11 52.49
CA GLU A 35 24.48 -36.36 53.40
C GLU A 35 24.43 -34.86 53.08
N ASP A 36 24.95 -33.99 53.92
CA ASP A 36 24.92 -32.52 53.79
C ASP A 36 26.27 -31.93 53.29
N ASP A 37 27.20 -32.75 52.78
CA ASP A 37 28.51 -32.28 52.31
C ASP A 37 28.46 -31.53 50.99
N PHE A 38 27.34 -31.58 50.27
CA PHE A 38 27.12 -30.79 49.07
C PHE A 38 25.77 -30.05 49.11
N ARG A 39 25.71 -28.96 48.38
CA ARG A 39 24.50 -28.18 48.28
C ARG A 39 24.00 -28.13 46.84
N ALA A 40 22.77 -28.59 46.62
CA ALA A 40 22.10 -28.52 45.35
C ALA A 40 20.66 -28.05 45.55
N GLU A 41 20.26 -27.06 44.76
CA GLU A 41 18.94 -26.46 44.82
C GLU A 41 18.18 -26.74 43.52
N MET A 42 16.84 -26.57 43.56
CA MET A 42 15.97 -26.87 42.42
C MET A 42 15.58 -25.60 41.67
N GLY A 43 15.69 -25.67 40.32
CA GLY A 43 15.11 -24.67 39.44
C GLY A 43 15.73 -23.26 39.55
N ALA A 44 14.87 -22.24 39.67
CA ALA A 44 15.27 -20.84 39.64
C ALA A 44 16.08 -20.41 40.87
N GLU A 45 15.89 -21.05 42.02
CA GLU A 45 16.60 -20.77 43.25
C GLU A 45 18.11 -21.03 43.11
N ALA A 46 18.47 -22.20 42.58
CA ALA A 46 19.87 -22.56 42.26
C ALA A 46 20.50 -21.62 41.23
N ILE A 47 19.75 -21.25 40.19
CA ILE A 47 20.25 -20.34 39.14
C ILE A 47 20.53 -18.95 39.76
N LYS A 48 19.65 -18.46 40.62
CA LYS A 48 19.83 -17.16 41.28
C LYS A 48 21.11 -17.13 42.11
N GLU A 49 21.34 -18.15 42.91
CA GLU A 49 22.55 -18.25 43.70
C GLU A 49 23.83 -18.25 42.85
N LEU A 50 23.83 -19.09 41.79
CA LEU A 50 24.95 -19.13 40.85
C LEU A 50 25.18 -17.81 40.12
N LEU A 51 24.14 -17.03 39.88
CA LEU A 51 24.24 -15.71 39.26
C LEU A 51 24.73 -14.65 40.23
N CYS A 52 24.35 -14.73 41.51
CA CYS A 52 24.86 -13.83 42.57
C CYS A 52 26.38 -13.95 42.81
N GLU A 53 26.95 -15.13 42.56
CA GLU A 53 28.39 -15.37 42.72
C GLU A 53 29.24 -14.82 41.56
N ILE A 54 28.63 -14.41 40.45
CA ILE A 54 29.35 -13.93 39.28
C ILE A 54 29.85 -12.50 39.49
N ASP A 55 31.18 -12.34 39.49
CA ASP A 55 31.85 -11.06 39.38
C ASP A 55 32.07 -10.74 37.89
N LEU A 56 31.33 -9.74 37.36
CA LEU A 56 31.36 -9.39 35.95
C LEU A 56 32.73 -8.86 35.51
N ASP A 57 33.43 -8.11 36.38
CA ASP A 57 34.71 -7.51 36.00
C ASP A 57 35.79 -8.57 35.87
N LYS A 58 35.91 -9.46 36.86
CA LYS A 58 36.87 -10.58 36.82
C LYS A 58 36.59 -11.52 35.64
N LEU A 59 35.33 -11.88 35.44
CA LEU A 59 34.93 -12.78 34.34
C LEU A 59 35.21 -12.17 32.97
N SER A 60 35.04 -10.85 32.83
CA SER A 60 35.38 -10.14 31.60
C SER A 60 36.88 -10.21 31.28
N GLU A 61 37.73 -9.99 32.31
CA GLU A 61 39.19 -10.07 32.16
C GLU A 61 39.67 -11.49 31.83
N GLU A 62 39.11 -12.49 32.49
CA GLU A 62 39.40 -13.92 32.22
C GLU A 62 39.06 -14.31 30.79
N LEU A 63 37.87 -13.92 30.32
CA LEU A 63 37.45 -14.22 28.95
C LEU A 63 38.25 -13.48 27.88
N LYS A 64 38.70 -12.25 28.17
CA LYS A 64 39.61 -11.53 27.26
C LYS A 64 40.95 -12.23 27.14
N LYS A 65 41.53 -12.68 28.24
CA LYS A 65 42.77 -13.47 28.25
C LYS A 65 42.59 -14.80 27.48
N GLU A 66 41.51 -15.54 27.79
CA GLU A 66 41.22 -16.80 27.09
C GLU A 66 40.98 -16.59 25.57
N LEU A 67 40.48 -15.44 25.19
CA LEU A 67 40.25 -15.08 23.77
C LEU A 67 41.58 -14.78 23.05
N GLU A 68 42.56 -14.19 23.73
CA GLU A 68 43.91 -13.93 23.20
C GLU A 68 44.65 -15.25 22.98
N ASP A 69 44.49 -16.21 23.87
CA ASP A 69 45.15 -17.53 23.80
C ASP A 69 44.48 -18.47 22.80
N THR A 70 43.22 -18.20 22.38
CA THR A 70 42.47 -19.10 21.53
C THR A 70 42.61 -18.74 20.07
N GLN A 71 43.16 -19.67 19.27
CA GLN A 71 43.22 -19.57 17.79
C GLN A 71 41.82 -19.62 17.14
N GLN A 72 41.74 -19.31 15.85
CA GLN A 72 40.47 -19.29 15.08
C GLN A 72 39.75 -20.63 15.17
N GLY A 73 38.42 -20.60 15.41
CA GLY A 73 37.56 -21.78 15.47
C GLY A 73 36.23 -21.55 16.18
N GLN A 74 35.42 -22.59 16.28
CA GLN A 74 34.13 -22.53 16.97
C GLN A 74 34.23 -22.12 18.46
N LYS A 75 35.34 -22.46 19.10
CA LYS A 75 35.61 -22.09 20.52
C LYS A 75 35.69 -20.57 20.64
N ARG A 76 36.42 -19.90 19.74
CA ARG A 76 36.56 -18.44 19.72
C ARG A 76 35.21 -17.73 19.52
N VAL A 77 34.36 -18.25 18.62
CA VAL A 77 33.00 -17.69 18.39
C VAL A 77 32.10 -17.80 19.62
N LYS A 78 32.21 -18.91 20.37
CA LYS A 78 31.48 -19.10 21.64
C LYS A 78 31.97 -18.14 22.71
N LEU A 79 33.28 -17.94 22.84
CA LEU A 79 33.87 -17.00 23.77
C LEU A 79 33.50 -15.56 23.47
N LEU A 80 33.52 -15.15 22.18
CA LEU A 80 33.08 -13.82 21.78
C LEU A 80 31.60 -13.57 22.13
N LYS A 81 30.72 -14.52 21.84
CA LYS A 81 29.28 -14.40 22.20
C LYS A 81 29.07 -14.30 23.70
N ARG A 82 29.87 -15.03 24.49
CA ARG A 82 29.81 -14.97 25.96
C ARG A 82 30.34 -13.64 26.50
N LEU A 83 31.47 -13.17 25.97
CA LEU A 83 32.04 -11.88 26.32
C LEU A 83 31.09 -10.72 26.01
N ASP A 84 30.42 -10.78 24.86
CA ASP A 84 29.46 -9.77 24.43
C ASP A 84 28.31 -9.61 25.43
N VAL A 85 27.76 -10.70 25.93
CA VAL A 85 26.72 -10.70 26.97
C VAL A 85 27.24 -10.11 28.29
N ILE A 86 28.45 -10.49 28.71
CA ILE A 86 29.04 -10.03 29.97
C ILE A 86 29.35 -8.54 29.89
N GLU A 87 29.93 -8.07 28.81
CA GLU A 87 30.17 -6.64 28.58
C GLU A 87 28.87 -5.83 28.54
N ALA A 88 27.81 -6.39 27.95
CA ALA A 88 26.48 -5.75 27.94
C ALA A 88 25.94 -5.58 29.38
N PHE A 89 26.07 -6.57 30.25
CA PHE A 89 25.72 -6.45 31.67
C PHE A 89 26.59 -5.42 32.39
N ARG A 90 27.89 -5.48 32.17
CA ARG A 90 28.86 -4.57 32.81
C ARG A 90 28.63 -3.11 32.45
N LEU A 91 28.45 -2.82 31.15
CA LEU A 91 28.22 -1.46 30.63
C LEU A 91 26.86 -0.89 31.03
N SER A 92 25.83 -1.72 31.10
CA SER A 92 24.49 -1.29 31.50
C SER A 92 24.29 -1.11 32.99
N GLY A 93 25.21 -1.61 33.83
CA GLY A 93 25.10 -1.61 35.29
C GLY A 93 24.03 -2.58 35.83
N ASN A 94 23.48 -3.45 34.98
CA ASN A 94 22.52 -4.47 35.39
C ASN A 94 23.24 -5.64 36.05
N ARG A 95 22.62 -6.18 37.10
CA ARG A 95 23.17 -7.35 37.81
C ARG A 95 22.57 -8.64 37.24
N PRO A 96 23.38 -9.71 37.04
CA PRO A 96 22.90 -10.97 36.46
C PRO A 96 21.73 -11.61 37.21
N GLU A 97 21.73 -11.52 38.56
CA GLU A 97 20.67 -12.09 39.40
C GLU A 97 19.30 -11.45 39.18
N TRP A 98 19.23 -10.24 38.60
CA TRP A 98 17.96 -9.60 38.27
C TRP A 98 17.18 -10.30 37.15
N MET A 99 17.80 -11.23 36.45
CA MET A 99 17.07 -12.09 35.49
C MET A 99 16.11 -13.06 36.19
N ILE A 100 16.28 -13.30 37.49
CA ILE A 100 15.38 -14.11 38.29
C ILE A 100 14.44 -13.18 39.06
N LEU A 101 13.15 -13.34 38.87
CA LEU A 101 12.14 -12.51 39.52
C LEU A 101 11.80 -13.05 40.90
N ASP A 102 11.94 -12.22 41.96
CA ASP A 102 11.45 -12.51 43.29
C ASP A 102 9.96 -12.17 43.45
N CYS A 103 9.55 -11.09 42.79
CA CYS A 103 8.17 -10.63 42.78
C CYS A 103 7.67 -10.54 41.35
N ILE A 104 6.46 -11.05 41.11
CA ILE A 104 5.82 -10.95 39.83
C ILE A 104 5.10 -9.62 39.73
N PRO A 105 5.40 -8.79 38.71
CA PRO A 105 4.69 -7.53 38.51
C PRO A 105 3.25 -7.80 38.09
N VAL A 106 2.32 -7.05 38.69
CA VAL A 106 0.89 -7.09 38.35
C VAL A 106 0.55 -5.83 37.57
N ILE A 107 0.04 -5.98 36.36
CA ILE A 107 -0.37 -4.84 35.54
C ILE A 107 -1.64 -4.19 36.12
N PRO A 108 -1.85 -2.87 35.89
CA PRO A 108 -3.04 -2.16 36.36
C PRO A 108 -4.35 -2.79 35.86
N PRO A 109 -5.47 -2.67 36.62
CA PRO A 109 -6.77 -3.25 36.28
C PRO A 109 -7.31 -2.80 34.92
N ASP A 110 -7.03 -1.55 34.49
CA ASP A 110 -7.49 -1.01 33.20
C ASP A 110 -6.88 -1.76 32.00
N LEU A 111 -5.69 -2.35 32.16
CA LEU A 111 -5.06 -3.16 31.12
C LEU A 111 -5.52 -4.62 31.09
N ARG A 112 -6.26 -5.05 32.13
CA ARG A 112 -6.89 -6.39 32.25
C ARG A 112 -8.35 -6.28 32.69
N PRO A 113 -9.20 -5.61 31.90
CA PRO A 113 -10.53 -5.24 32.33
C PRO A 113 -11.42 -6.44 32.61
N MET A 114 -12.35 -6.25 33.55
CA MET A 114 -13.45 -7.14 33.85
C MET A 114 -14.74 -6.34 33.71
N VAL A 115 -15.52 -6.64 32.68
CA VAL A 115 -16.72 -5.87 32.30
C VAL A 115 -17.96 -6.73 32.51
N MET A 116 -18.96 -6.15 33.13
CA MET A 116 -20.28 -6.79 33.28
C MET A 116 -21.04 -6.67 31.96
N LEU A 117 -21.51 -7.80 31.45
CA LEU A 117 -22.38 -7.90 30.28
C LEU A 117 -23.84 -7.89 30.71
N ASP A 118 -24.73 -7.61 29.76
CA ASP A 118 -26.18 -7.73 29.96
C ASP A 118 -26.54 -9.15 30.44
N GLY A 119 -27.36 -9.22 31.48
CA GLY A 119 -27.72 -10.48 32.11
C GLY A 119 -26.80 -10.95 33.25
N GLY A 120 -25.98 -10.06 33.84
CA GLY A 120 -25.19 -10.32 35.04
C GLY A 120 -23.97 -11.22 34.84
N ARG A 121 -23.58 -11.48 33.59
CA ARG A 121 -22.34 -12.20 33.24
C ARG A 121 -21.17 -11.25 33.15
N PHE A 122 -19.99 -11.72 33.54
CA PHE A 122 -18.76 -10.95 33.42
C PHE A 122 -17.89 -11.44 32.25
N ALA A 123 -17.46 -10.53 31.39
CA ALA A 123 -16.37 -10.75 30.45
C ALA A 123 -15.08 -10.31 31.12
N THR A 124 -14.08 -11.18 31.17
CA THR A 124 -12.81 -10.90 31.83
C THR A 124 -11.66 -11.13 30.85
N SER A 125 -10.58 -10.39 31.04
CA SER A 125 -9.33 -10.65 30.33
C SER A 125 -8.73 -11.99 30.72
N ASP A 126 -8.15 -12.71 29.75
CA ASP A 126 -7.44 -13.97 29.98
C ASP A 126 -6.31 -13.83 31.03
N LEU A 127 -5.71 -12.65 31.14
CA LEU A 127 -4.68 -12.36 32.16
C LEU A 127 -5.19 -12.52 33.58
N ASN A 128 -6.42 -12.17 33.88
CA ASN A 128 -7.00 -12.33 35.21
C ASN A 128 -7.05 -13.80 35.61
N ASP A 129 -7.33 -14.71 34.68
CA ASP A 129 -7.31 -16.14 34.95
C ASP A 129 -5.89 -16.66 35.18
N LEU A 130 -4.92 -16.18 34.40
CA LEU A 130 -3.52 -16.55 34.57
C LEU A 130 -2.96 -16.04 35.91
N TYR A 131 -3.22 -14.81 36.32
CA TYR A 131 -2.86 -14.29 37.64
C TYR A 131 -3.51 -15.07 38.76
N ARG A 132 -4.81 -15.39 38.64
CA ARG A 132 -5.51 -16.20 39.62
C ARG A 132 -4.89 -17.59 39.80
N ARG A 133 -4.44 -18.22 38.73
CA ARG A 133 -3.74 -19.51 38.78
C ARG A 133 -2.42 -19.41 39.52
N VAL A 134 -1.63 -18.36 39.26
CA VAL A 134 -0.38 -18.12 39.98
C VAL A 134 -0.62 -17.91 41.48
N ILE A 135 -1.57 -17.05 41.85
CA ILE A 135 -1.91 -16.77 43.24
C ILE A 135 -2.38 -18.04 43.95
N ASN A 136 -3.27 -18.82 43.35
CA ASN A 136 -3.78 -20.05 43.93
C ASN A 136 -2.65 -21.08 44.16
N ARG A 137 -1.74 -21.23 43.21
CA ARG A 137 -0.59 -22.13 43.34
C ARG A 137 0.38 -21.66 44.43
N ASN A 138 0.64 -20.38 44.51
CA ASN A 138 1.47 -19.80 45.55
C ASN A 138 0.89 -20.01 46.95
N ASN A 139 -0.41 -19.71 47.13
CA ASN A 139 -1.09 -19.91 48.41
C ASN A 139 -1.10 -21.38 48.81
N ARG A 140 -1.27 -22.28 47.87
CA ARG A 140 -1.20 -23.71 48.13
C ARG A 140 0.16 -24.16 48.54
N LEU A 141 1.23 -23.68 47.86
CA LEU A 141 2.62 -23.97 48.25
C LEU A 141 2.95 -23.46 49.65
N THR A 142 2.49 -22.25 50.01
CA THR A 142 2.67 -21.68 51.35
C THR A 142 2.04 -22.58 52.42
N LYS A 143 0.78 -22.95 52.22
CA LYS A 143 0.09 -23.88 53.14
C LYS A 143 0.79 -25.23 53.26
N MET A 144 1.32 -25.82 52.20
CA MET A 144 2.02 -27.09 52.23
C MET A 144 3.33 -26.98 53.00
N LYS A 145 4.05 -25.85 52.89
CA LYS A 145 5.26 -25.56 53.69
C LYS A 145 4.91 -25.42 55.18
N GLU A 146 3.87 -24.68 55.52
CA GLU A 146 3.39 -24.52 56.92
C GLU A 146 2.97 -25.85 57.55
N LEU A 147 2.40 -26.74 56.80
CA LEU A 147 1.97 -28.08 57.24
C LEU A 147 3.13 -29.10 57.24
N HIS A 148 4.35 -28.72 56.93
CA HIS A 148 5.53 -29.60 56.82
C HIS A 148 5.21 -30.85 55.95
N ALA A 149 4.57 -30.63 54.78
CA ALA A 149 4.24 -31.71 53.89
C ALA A 149 5.48 -32.41 53.34
N PRO A 150 5.41 -33.68 52.91
CA PRO A 150 6.54 -34.41 52.33
C PRO A 150 7.17 -33.66 51.15
N ASP A 151 8.51 -33.72 51.07
CA ASP A 151 9.30 -33.00 50.05
C ASP A 151 8.85 -33.24 48.62
N ILE A 152 8.39 -34.44 48.29
CA ILE A 152 7.84 -34.80 46.98
C ILE A 152 6.66 -33.90 46.61
N ILE A 153 5.78 -33.61 47.56
CA ILE A 153 4.60 -32.77 47.32
C ILE A 153 5.01 -31.30 47.15
N ILE A 154 5.89 -30.83 48.03
CA ILE A 154 6.44 -29.45 47.97
C ILE A 154 7.14 -29.18 46.63
N ARG A 155 7.94 -30.13 46.16
CA ARG A 155 8.61 -30.04 44.84
C ARG A 155 7.64 -29.98 43.70
N ASN A 156 6.63 -30.84 43.71
CA ASN A 156 5.61 -30.83 42.64
C ASN A 156 4.83 -29.50 42.62
N GLU A 157 4.50 -28.92 43.77
CA GLU A 157 3.85 -27.60 43.84
C GLU A 157 4.78 -26.48 43.41
N LYS A 158 6.09 -26.49 43.73
CA LYS A 158 7.09 -25.56 43.18
C LYS A 158 7.12 -25.65 41.65
N ARG A 159 7.14 -26.85 41.07
CA ARG A 159 7.10 -27.05 39.61
C ARG A 159 5.83 -26.49 39.00
N MET A 160 4.66 -26.77 39.60
CA MET A 160 3.37 -26.29 39.10
C MET A 160 3.23 -24.76 39.22
N LEU A 161 3.84 -24.15 40.24
CA LEU A 161 3.90 -22.69 40.36
C LEU A 161 4.76 -22.09 39.24
N GLN A 162 5.93 -22.71 38.98
CA GLN A 162 6.79 -22.27 37.87
C GLN A 162 6.07 -22.38 36.51
N GLU A 163 5.34 -23.44 36.28
CA GLU A 163 4.52 -23.61 35.06
C GLU A 163 3.43 -22.54 34.94
N ALA A 164 2.80 -22.19 36.05
CA ALA A 164 1.79 -21.12 36.06
C ALA A 164 2.42 -19.75 35.74
N VAL A 165 3.60 -19.46 36.26
CA VAL A 165 4.34 -18.21 35.97
C VAL A 165 4.81 -18.19 34.51
N ASP A 166 5.31 -19.31 33.99
CA ASP A 166 5.70 -19.43 32.59
C ASP A 166 4.52 -19.19 31.66
N ALA A 167 3.35 -19.75 31.99
CA ALA A 167 2.13 -19.52 31.21
C ALA A 167 1.65 -18.06 31.28
N LEU A 168 1.84 -17.36 32.41
CA LEU A 168 1.54 -15.94 32.52
C LEU A 168 2.42 -15.08 31.62
N ILE A 169 3.71 -15.40 31.55
CA ILE A 169 4.68 -14.63 30.77
C ILE A 169 4.56 -14.96 29.29
N ASP A 170 4.65 -16.24 28.90
CA ASP A 170 4.56 -16.68 27.50
C ASP A 170 3.90 -18.07 27.39
N ASN A 171 2.58 -18.10 27.29
CA ASN A 171 1.80 -19.32 27.25
C ASN A 171 2.08 -20.15 25.98
N GLY A 172 2.38 -21.42 26.16
CA GLY A 172 2.66 -22.34 25.06
C GLY A 172 4.10 -22.36 24.56
N ARG A 173 5.00 -21.60 25.16
CA ARG A 173 6.44 -21.63 24.81
C ARG A 173 7.09 -22.95 25.22
N HIS A 174 6.69 -23.51 26.35
CA HIS A 174 7.17 -24.78 26.87
C HIS A 174 6.00 -25.73 27.13
N GLY A 175 5.90 -26.77 26.31
CA GLY A 175 4.87 -27.78 26.44
C GLY A 175 3.48 -27.33 25.95
N ARG A 176 2.44 -27.96 26.47
CA ARG A 176 1.07 -27.69 26.08
C ARG A 176 0.58 -26.37 26.66
N ALA A 177 0.02 -25.52 25.81
CA ALA A 177 -0.54 -24.24 26.24
C ALA A 177 -1.70 -24.43 27.22
N VAL A 178 -1.77 -23.56 28.23
CA VAL A 178 -2.91 -23.48 29.14
C VAL A 178 -4.13 -22.95 28.42
N THR A 179 -5.23 -23.67 28.48
CA THR A 179 -6.48 -23.36 27.77
C THR A 179 -7.59 -22.91 28.72
N GLY A 180 -8.53 -22.14 28.17
CA GLY A 180 -9.77 -21.76 28.82
C GLY A 180 -10.89 -22.79 28.61
N PRO A 181 -12.14 -22.50 29.06
CA PRO A 181 -13.30 -23.41 28.97
C PRO A 181 -13.61 -23.86 27.53
N SER A 182 -13.30 -23.04 26.54
CA SER A 182 -13.53 -23.33 25.10
C SER A 182 -12.35 -24.03 24.42
N ASN A 183 -11.44 -24.61 25.20
CA ASN A 183 -10.19 -25.22 24.71
C ASN A 183 -9.27 -24.26 23.89
N ARG A 184 -9.54 -22.96 23.94
CA ARG A 184 -8.72 -21.91 23.33
C ARG A 184 -7.52 -21.60 24.24
N PRO A 185 -6.29 -21.48 23.71
CA PRO A 185 -5.15 -21.01 24.48
C PRO A 185 -5.41 -19.62 25.09
N LEU A 186 -5.09 -19.46 26.37
CA LEU A 186 -5.20 -18.18 27.05
C LEU A 186 -4.10 -17.21 26.56
N LYS A 187 -4.46 -15.96 26.39
CA LYS A 187 -3.56 -14.90 25.92
C LYS A 187 -2.67 -14.43 27.06
N SER A 188 -1.35 -14.68 26.94
CA SER A 188 -0.33 -14.32 27.93
C SER A 188 0.15 -12.86 27.78
N LEU A 189 0.99 -12.40 28.72
CA LEU A 189 1.62 -11.06 28.63
C LEU A 189 2.44 -10.87 27.34
N SER A 190 3.22 -11.89 26.95
CA SER A 190 3.96 -11.88 25.70
C SER A 190 3.04 -11.75 24.48
N ASP A 191 1.89 -12.45 24.47
CA ASP A 191 0.92 -12.39 23.38
C ASP A 191 0.23 -11.03 23.27
N MET A 192 0.18 -10.26 24.37
CA MET A 192 -0.31 -8.88 24.34
C MET A 192 0.65 -7.92 23.65
N LEU A 193 1.92 -8.26 23.54
CA LEU A 193 2.95 -7.41 22.93
C LEU A 193 3.26 -7.81 21.49
N LYS A 194 3.30 -9.12 21.20
CA LYS A 194 3.70 -9.68 19.89
C LYS A 194 2.53 -9.84 18.92
N GLY A 195 2.86 -9.92 17.62
CA GLY A 195 1.92 -10.16 16.54
C GLY A 195 1.13 -8.93 16.09
N LYS A 196 0.20 -9.15 15.15
CA LYS A 196 -0.62 -8.08 14.54
C LYS A 196 -1.57 -7.41 15.55
N GLN A 197 -2.05 -8.17 16.53
CA GLN A 197 -2.96 -7.72 17.58
C GLN A 197 -2.24 -7.33 18.87
N GLY A 198 -0.91 -7.36 18.87
CA GLY A 198 -0.10 -6.94 19.99
C GLY A 198 -0.02 -5.42 20.12
N ARG A 199 0.37 -4.97 21.32
CA ARG A 199 0.43 -3.56 21.68
C ARG A 199 1.31 -2.73 20.73
N PHE A 200 2.46 -3.28 20.33
CA PHE A 200 3.37 -2.58 19.43
C PHE A 200 2.74 -2.28 18.06
N ARG A 201 2.17 -3.30 17.40
CA ARG A 201 1.63 -3.13 16.05
C ARG A 201 0.23 -2.52 16.01
N GLN A 202 -0.59 -2.75 17.02
CA GLN A 202 -1.99 -2.29 17.03
C GLN A 202 -2.16 -0.90 17.64
N ASN A 203 -1.37 -0.54 18.65
CA ASN A 203 -1.61 0.67 19.44
C ASN A 203 -0.44 1.67 19.46
N LEU A 204 0.82 1.24 19.18
CA LEU A 204 2.00 2.11 19.23
C LEU A 204 2.50 2.51 17.85
N LEU A 205 2.66 1.57 16.92
CA LEU A 205 3.07 1.86 15.54
C LEU A 205 1.94 2.47 14.71
N GLY A 206 0.70 2.29 15.12
CA GLY A 206 -0.48 2.89 14.52
C GLY A 206 -1.58 3.01 15.55
N LYS A 207 -2.32 4.12 15.52
CA LYS A 207 -3.43 4.42 16.42
C LYS A 207 -4.68 4.74 15.61
N ARG A 208 -5.86 4.50 16.19
CA ARG A 208 -7.10 5.08 15.68
C ARG A 208 -7.09 6.56 15.99
N VAL A 209 -7.45 7.37 15.00
CA VAL A 209 -7.46 8.82 15.10
C VAL A 209 -8.86 9.36 14.94
N ASP A 210 -9.15 10.45 15.65
CA ASP A 210 -10.37 11.25 15.48
C ASP A 210 -10.29 12.11 14.21
N TYR A 211 -11.36 12.77 13.84
CA TYR A 211 -11.46 13.60 12.64
C TYR A 211 -11.13 12.81 11.36
N SER A 212 -11.59 11.58 11.31
CA SER A 212 -11.44 10.71 10.16
C SER A 212 -12.76 10.00 9.85
N GLY A 213 -12.94 9.66 8.58
CA GLY A 213 -14.10 8.94 8.11
C GLY A 213 -13.73 8.00 6.99
N ARG A 214 -14.64 7.15 6.58
CA ARG A 214 -14.45 6.20 5.49
C ARG A 214 -15.72 6.07 4.69
N SER A 215 -15.60 6.06 3.36
CA SER A 215 -16.72 5.80 2.45
C SER A 215 -16.25 5.19 1.16
N VAL A 216 -17.21 4.69 0.39
CA VAL A 216 -17.00 4.20 -0.99
C VAL A 216 -16.60 5.35 -1.89
N ILE A 217 -15.76 5.07 -2.88
CA ILE A 217 -15.33 6.05 -3.89
C ILE A 217 -16.09 5.86 -5.20
N VAL A 218 -16.35 6.97 -5.86
CA VAL A 218 -16.89 7.03 -7.23
C VAL A 218 -16.09 8.02 -8.07
N VAL A 219 -16.19 7.89 -9.38
CA VAL A 219 -15.49 8.80 -10.28
C VAL A 219 -16.08 10.21 -10.22
N GLY A 220 -15.21 11.22 -10.18
CA GLY A 220 -15.57 12.64 -10.27
C GLY A 220 -14.91 13.28 -11.49
N PRO A 221 -15.49 13.15 -12.70
CA PRO A 221 -14.90 13.69 -13.93
C PRO A 221 -14.83 15.21 -13.96
N ASP A 222 -15.71 15.88 -13.23
CA ASP A 222 -15.81 17.35 -13.18
C ASP A 222 -14.81 18.00 -12.23
N LEU A 223 -14.17 17.21 -11.36
CA LEU A 223 -13.20 17.70 -10.38
C LEU A 223 -11.91 18.17 -11.06
N LYS A 224 -11.30 19.22 -10.48
CA LYS A 224 -9.94 19.62 -10.81
C LYS A 224 -8.93 18.70 -10.13
N MET A 225 -7.67 18.73 -10.59
CA MET A 225 -6.61 17.86 -10.10
C MET A 225 -6.34 17.99 -8.59
N ASP A 226 -6.59 19.13 -8.02
CA ASP A 226 -6.44 19.45 -6.60
C ASP A 226 -7.70 19.22 -5.77
N GLN A 227 -8.82 18.80 -6.38
CA GLN A 227 -10.13 18.68 -5.74
C GLN A 227 -10.54 17.24 -5.48
N CYS A 228 -11.32 17.05 -4.41
CA CYS A 228 -12.09 15.84 -4.16
C CYS A 228 -13.53 16.18 -3.79
N GLY A 229 -14.46 15.29 -4.12
CA GLY A 229 -15.86 15.43 -3.70
C GLY A 229 -16.09 14.78 -2.34
N LEU A 230 -16.42 15.57 -1.34
CA LEU A 230 -16.71 15.09 0.02
C LEU A 230 -18.22 15.08 0.26
N PRO A 231 -18.83 13.95 0.68
CA PRO A 231 -20.25 13.89 1.04
C PRO A 231 -20.60 14.91 2.11
N LYS A 232 -21.71 15.63 1.95
CA LYS A 232 -22.16 16.65 2.90
C LYS A 232 -22.30 16.13 4.32
N GLU A 233 -22.91 14.94 4.48
CA GLU A 233 -23.09 14.30 5.78
C GLU A 233 -21.74 14.00 6.47
N MET A 234 -20.74 13.57 5.72
CA MET A 234 -19.39 13.31 6.22
C MET A 234 -18.68 14.63 6.56
N ALA A 235 -18.82 15.64 5.71
CA ALA A 235 -18.17 16.94 5.88
C ALA A 235 -18.63 17.62 7.16
N ILE A 236 -19.92 17.60 7.47
CA ILE A 236 -20.45 18.27 8.67
C ILE A 236 -19.94 17.63 9.96
N GLU A 237 -19.76 16.30 9.98
CA GLU A 237 -19.19 15.62 11.14
C GLU A 237 -17.67 15.86 11.29
N LEU A 238 -16.92 15.84 10.20
CA LEU A 238 -15.46 16.08 10.22
C LEU A 238 -15.15 17.52 10.63
N PHE A 239 -15.86 18.48 10.08
CA PHE A 239 -15.63 19.92 10.31
C PHE A 239 -16.46 20.48 11.49
N LYS A 240 -17.15 19.64 12.25
CA LYS A 240 -18.04 20.05 13.35
C LYS A 240 -17.47 21.13 14.28
N PRO A 241 -16.22 21.03 14.81
CA PRO A 241 -15.67 22.06 15.67
C PRO A 241 -15.46 23.40 14.96
N PHE A 242 -15.04 23.36 13.71
CA PHE A 242 -14.79 24.55 12.90
C PHE A 242 -16.09 25.28 12.56
N VAL A 243 -17.13 24.55 12.20
CA VAL A 243 -18.47 25.10 11.95
C VAL A 243 -19.06 25.67 13.22
N MET A 244 -18.95 25.00 14.35
CA MET A 244 -19.42 25.50 15.65
C MET A 244 -18.71 26.82 16.05
N LYS A 245 -17.39 26.89 15.86
CA LYS A 245 -16.60 28.09 16.11
C LYS A 245 -17.09 29.27 15.26
N GLU A 246 -17.30 29.02 13.96
CA GLU A 246 -17.72 30.11 13.04
C GLU A 246 -19.17 30.52 13.27
N LEU A 247 -20.10 29.61 13.59
CA LEU A 247 -21.48 29.94 13.99
C LEU A 247 -21.52 30.82 15.24
N SER A 248 -20.68 30.53 16.24
CA SER A 248 -20.58 31.33 17.46
C SER A 248 -19.96 32.70 17.18
N LYS A 249 -18.94 32.77 16.33
CA LYS A 249 -18.26 34.01 15.94
C LYS A 249 -19.21 34.98 15.19
N ARG A 250 -20.10 34.45 14.35
CA ARG A 250 -21.10 35.23 13.60
C ARG A 250 -22.34 35.59 14.42
N GLY A 251 -22.42 35.14 15.67
CA GLY A 251 -23.56 35.41 16.54
C GLY A 251 -24.85 34.65 16.15
N ILE A 252 -24.76 33.67 15.21
CA ILE A 252 -25.90 32.82 14.82
C ILE A 252 -26.26 31.87 15.96
N ALA A 253 -25.27 31.42 16.72
CA ALA A 253 -25.45 30.62 17.91
C ALA A 253 -24.98 31.37 19.15
N ASN A 254 -25.84 31.47 20.18
CA ASN A 254 -25.56 32.22 21.40
C ASN A 254 -24.55 31.56 22.34
N ASN A 255 -24.41 30.25 22.24
CA ASN A 255 -23.42 29.47 23.01
C ASN A 255 -23.06 28.16 22.30
N ILE A 256 -22.00 27.48 22.78
CA ILE A 256 -21.49 26.23 22.22
C ILE A 256 -22.56 25.12 22.23
N LYS A 257 -23.44 25.06 23.25
CA LYS A 257 -24.52 24.09 23.33
C LYS A 257 -25.56 24.27 22.22
N SER A 258 -25.92 25.53 21.93
CA SER A 258 -26.82 25.88 20.83
C SER A 258 -26.19 25.60 19.48
N ALA A 259 -24.93 25.98 19.27
CA ALA A 259 -24.18 25.66 18.05
C ALA A 259 -24.12 24.16 17.78
N ARG A 260 -23.82 23.39 18.81
CA ARG A 260 -23.79 21.90 18.71
C ARG A 260 -25.13 21.33 18.29
N LYS A 261 -26.23 21.79 18.91
CA LYS A 261 -27.59 21.34 18.59
C LYS A 261 -27.97 21.70 17.15
N MET A 262 -27.61 22.91 16.67
CA MET A 262 -27.86 23.34 15.29
C MET A 262 -27.10 22.45 14.29
N VAL A 263 -25.84 22.17 14.54
CA VAL A 263 -25.01 21.30 13.68
C VAL A 263 -25.52 19.85 13.68
N GLU A 264 -25.92 19.31 14.83
CA GLU A 264 -26.46 17.96 14.94
C GLU A 264 -27.82 17.79 14.25
N GLN A 265 -28.63 18.80 14.24
CA GLN A 265 -29.92 18.78 13.52
C GLN A 265 -29.75 19.04 12.02
N ALA A 266 -28.76 19.80 11.63
CA ALA A 266 -28.41 20.16 10.23
C ALA A 266 -29.62 20.61 9.37
N LYS A 267 -30.65 21.22 10.00
CA LYS A 267 -31.88 21.66 9.33
C LYS A 267 -31.80 23.11 8.84
N ASP A 268 -30.93 23.88 9.46
CA ASP A 268 -30.80 25.30 9.18
C ASP A 268 -29.89 25.54 7.97
N PRO A 269 -30.33 26.27 6.91
CA PRO A 269 -29.49 26.61 5.77
C PRO A 269 -28.19 27.31 6.15
N ALA A 270 -28.19 28.12 7.19
CA ALA A 270 -27.03 28.86 7.69
C ALA A 270 -25.85 27.90 8.08
N VAL A 271 -26.16 26.69 8.53
CA VAL A 271 -25.11 25.68 8.87
C VAL A 271 -24.38 25.23 7.61
N TRP A 272 -25.09 25.04 6.52
CA TRP A 272 -24.52 24.61 5.24
C TRP A 272 -23.70 25.71 4.58
N ASP A 273 -24.16 26.98 4.65
CA ASP A 273 -23.43 28.14 4.14
C ASP A 273 -22.09 28.30 4.88
N VAL A 274 -22.13 28.19 6.22
CA VAL A 274 -20.92 28.23 7.05
C VAL A 274 -19.99 27.06 6.75
N LEU A 275 -20.54 25.84 6.57
CA LEU A 275 -19.74 24.67 6.21
C LEU A 275 -19.01 24.87 4.88
N GLU A 276 -19.70 25.36 3.85
CA GLU A 276 -19.11 25.64 2.54
C GLU A 276 -17.94 26.62 2.63
N GLU A 277 -18.08 27.65 3.45
CA GLU A 277 -17.05 28.64 3.64
C GLU A 277 -15.84 28.12 4.43
N VAL A 278 -16.08 27.34 5.48
CA VAL A 278 -15.03 26.71 6.29
C VAL A 278 -14.21 25.71 5.47
N ILE A 279 -14.83 24.99 4.54
CA ILE A 279 -14.18 24.00 3.69
C ILE A 279 -13.27 24.64 2.64
N LYS A 280 -13.55 25.86 2.19
CA LYS A 280 -12.95 26.49 1.01
C LYS A 280 -11.43 26.47 0.96
N ASP A 281 -10.75 26.63 2.10
CA ASP A 281 -9.28 26.64 2.19
C ASP A 281 -8.71 25.57 3.13
N HIS A 282 -9.50 24.58 3.48
CA HIS A 282 -9.09 23.53 4.41
C HIS A 282 -8.86 22.21 3.68
N PRO A 283 -7.60 21.82 3.43
CA PRO A 283 -7.31 20.57 2.73
C PRO A 283 -7.70 19.35 3.57
N VAL A 284 -8.08 18.28 2.91
CA VAL A 284 -8.30 16.96 3.52
C VAL A 284 -7.33 15.95 2.92
N LEU A 285 -6.96 14.94 3.70
CA LEU A 285 -6.12 13.85 3.24
C LEU A 285 -7.00 12.65 2.86
N LEU A 286 -6.80 12.11 1.67
CA LEU A 286 -7.40 10.85 1.25
C LEU A 286 -6.35 9.75 1.29
N ASN A 287 -6.75 8.59 1.81
CA ASN A 287 -5.90 7.41 1.89
C ASN A 287 -6.65 6.16 1.41
N ARG A 288 -5.98 5.32 0.63
CA ARG A 288 -6.45 3.99 0.30
C ARG A 288 -5.51 2.93 0.86
N ALA A 289 -6.06 1.98 1.61
CA ALA A 289 -5.32 0.79 2.06
C ALA A 289 -5.29 -0.29 0.95
N PRO A 290 -4.15 -0.97 0.76
CA PRO A 290 -2.88 -0.82 1.46
C PRO A 290 -2.07 0.38 0.96
N THR A 291 -1.46 1.13 1.87
CA THR A 291 -0.58 2.25 1.53
C THR A 291 0.82 1.72 1.21
N LEU A 292 1.10 1.47 -0.07
CA LEU A 292 2.35 0.86 -0.52
C LEU A 292 3.49 1.87 -0.69
N HIS A 293 3.15 3.12 -1.00
CA HIS A 293 4.11 4.20 -1.21
C HIS A 293 3.51 5.56 -0.78
N ARG A 294 4.32 6.60 -0.78
CA ARG A 294 3.91 7.93 -0.30
C ARG A 294 2.70 8.53 -1.02
N LEU A 295 2.46 8.19 -2.29
CA LEU A 295 1.30 8.66 -3.06
C LEU A 295 -0.02 7.96 -2.70
N GLY A 296 0.02 6.95 -1.82
CA GLY A 296 -1.17 6.33 -1.23
C GLY A 296 -1.90 7.23 -0.21
N ILE A 297 -1.29 8.37 0.15
CA ILE A 297 -1.90 9.44 0.94
C ILE A 297 -1.65 10.75 0.20
N GLN A 298 -2.70 11.44 -0.20
CA GLN A 298 -2.60 12.73 -0.88
C GLN A 298 -3.61 13.72 -0.32
N ALA A 299 -3.27 15.00 -0.38
CA ALA A 299 -4.14 16.09 0.03
C ALA A 299 -4.98 16.58 -1.16
N PHE A 300 -6.20 16.97 -0.85
CA PHE A 300 -7.15 17.55 -1.80
C PHE A 300 -7.92 18.68 -1.15
N MET A 301 -8.36 19.64 -1.96
CA MET A 301 -9.32 20.65 -1.53
C MET A 301 -10.72 20.06 -1.66
N PRO A 302 -11.50 19.95 -0.58
CA PRO A 302 -12.80 19.32 -0.62
C PRO A 302 -13.84 20.22 -1.30
N VAL A 303 -14.71 19.59 -2.08
CA VAL A 303 -15.93 20.18 -2.66
C VAL A 303 -17.11 19.35 -2.16
N LEU A 304 -18.15 20.01 -1.68
CA LEU A 304 -19.35 19.32 -1.19
C LEU A 304 -20.11 18.67 -2.34
N VAL A 305 -20.46 17.41 -2.15
CA VAL A 305 -21.24 16.64 -3.12
C VAL A 305 -22.43 15.97 -2.45
N GLU A 306 -23.49 15.77 -3.23
CA GLU A 306 -24.64 15.00 -2.78
C GLU A 306 -24.34 13.50 -2.76
N GLY A 307 -25.09 12.76 -1.96
CA GLY A 307 -24.90 11.31 -1.78
C GLY A 307 -23.96 10.98 -0.64
N ARG A 308 -23.50 9.73 -0.58
CA ARG A 308 -22.66 9.19 0.50
C ARG A 308 -21.29 8.72 0.02
N ALA A 309 -21.03 8.79 -1.28
CA ALA A 309 -19.77 8.37 -1.88
C ALA A 309 -18.81 9.54 -2.06
N ILE A 310 -17.53 9.29 -1.83
CA ILE A 310 -16.46 10.25 -2.10
C ILE A 310 -16.21 10.28 -3.59
N LYS A 311 -16.23 11.47 -4.21
CA LYS A 311 -15.83 11.61 -5.61
C LYS A 311 -14.32 11.81 -5.70
N LEU A 312 -13.68 10.98 -6.50
CA LEU A 312 -12.24 10.98 -6.70
C LEU A 312 -11.90 11.39 -8.13
N HIS A 313 -10.87 12.22 -8.28
CA HIS A 313 -10.37 12.60 -9.59
C HIS A 313 -9.80 11.39 -10.35
N PRO A 314 -10.18 11.11 -11.60
CA PRO A 314 -9.80 9.89 -12.30
C PRO A 314 -8.28 9.73 -12.50
N LEU A 315 -7.52 10.81 -12.66
CA LEU A 315 -6.07 10.75 -12.88
C LEU A 315 -5.27 10.31 -11.66
N VAL A 316 -5.78 10.47 -10.44
CA VAL A 316 -5.10 10.02 -9.21
C VAL A 316 -5.34 8.55 -8.89
N CYS A 317 -6.28 7.89 -9.56
CA CYS A 317 -6.57 6.47 -9.33
C CYS A 317 -5.35 5.58 -9.52
N THR A 318 -4.48 5.89 -10.47
CA THR A 318 -3.23 5.14 -10.70
C THR A 318 -2.30 5.23 -9.50
N ALA A 319 -2.16 6.40 -8.87
CA ALA A 319 -1.33 6.61 -7.69
C ALA A 319 -1.86 5.87 -6.46
N PHE A 320 -3.18 5.84 -6.26
CA PHE A 320 -3.84 5.11 -5.19
C PHE A 320 -4.02 3.61 -5.48
N ASN A 321 -3.80 3.17 -6.72
CA ASN A 321 -4.22 1.87 -7.22
C ASN A 321 -5.71 1.61 -6.92
N ALA A 322 -6.55 2.62 -7.13
CA ALA A 322 -7.97 2.62 -6.79
C ALA A 322 -8.83 2.24 -7.98
N TYR A 323 -9.88 1.48 -7.71
CA TYR A 323 -10.90 1.07 -8.68
C TYR A 323 -12.28 1.45 -8.15
N PHE A 324 -13.23 1.72 -9.07
CA PHE A 324 -14.59 2.12 -8.71
C PHE A 324 -15.56 0.93 -8.67
N ASP A 325 -15.11 -0.20 -8.19
CA ASP A 325 -15.83 -1.47 -8.07
C ASP A 325 -16.33 -1.77 -6.64
N GLY A 326 -16.35 -0.76 -5.78
CA GLY A 326 -16.70 -0.88 -4.37
C GLY A 326 -15.55 -0.57 -3.41
N ASP A 327 -14.42 -0.12 -3.92
CA ASP A 327 -13.30 0.34 -3.11
C ASP A 327 -13.73 1.47 -2.16
N GLN A 328 -13.15 1.47 -0.97
CA GLN A 328 -13.33 2.50 0.04
C GLN A 328 -12.02 3.25 0.28
N MET A 329 -12.14 4.54 0.58
CA MET A 329 -11.03 5.37 0.99
C MET A 329 -11.31 6.06 2.32
N ALA A 330 -10.25 6.27 3.11
CA ALA A 330 -10.30 7.02 4.35
C ALA A 330 -10.06 8.51 4.07
N VAL A 331 -10.76 9.35 4.80
CA VAL A 331 -10.59 10.81 4.82
C VAL A 331 -10.05 11.22 6.18
N HIS A 332 -9.03 12.06 6.21
CA HIS A 332 -8.46 12.61 7.43
C HIS A 332 -8.41 14.14 7.34
N LEU A 333 -8.71 14.79 8.45
CA LEU A 333 -8.73 16.25 8.54
C LEU A 333 -7.49 16.75 9.29
N PRO A 334 -6.55 17.48 8.65
CA PRO A 334 -5.49 18.20 9.34
C PRO A 334 -6.08 19.27 10.25
N LEU A 335 -5.67 19.35 11.51
CA LEU A 335 -6.27 20.25 12.50
C LEU A 335 -5.48 21.55 12.67
N SER A 336 -4.15 21.46 12.83
CA SER A 336 -3.30 22.62 13.04
C SER A 336 -2.99 23.35 11.73
N GLU A 337 -2.62 24.62 11.83
CA GLU A 337 -2.21 25.42 10.66
C GLU A 337 -0.95 24.87 10.01
N GLU A 338 -0.01 24.37 10.82
CA GLU A 338 1.21 23.74 10.33
C GLU A 338 0.89 22.49 9.50
N ALA A 339 0.01 21.62 10.02
CA ALA A 339 -0.42 20.40 9.30
C ALA A 339 -1.16 20.75 8.01
N GLN A 340 -2.01 21.78 8.02
CA GLN A 340 -2.68 22.25 6.81
C GLN A 340 -1.69 22.83 5.79
N ASN A 341 -0.68 23.57 6.23
CA ASN A 341 0.36 24.11 5.36
C ASN A 341 1.22 23.00 4.75
N GLU A 342 1.59 21.97 5.52
CA GLU A 342 2.27 20.80 4.99
C GLU A 342 1.40 20.05 3.96
N ALA A 343 0.11 19.89 4.22
CA ALA A 343 -0.84 19.32 3.28
C ALA A 343 -0.90 20.10 1.97
N ARG A 344 -0.95 21.43 2.01
CA ARG A 344 -0.97 22.30 0.82
C ARG A 344 0.35 22.34 0.07
N THR A 345 1.48 22.30 0.78
CA THR A 345 2.81 22.49 0.17
C THR A 345 3.44 21.19 -0.31
N LEU A 346 3.33 20.11 0.46
CA LEU A 346 4.01 18.85 0.20
C LEU A 346 3.09 17.74 -0.31
N MET A 347 1.83 17.68 0.16
CA MET A 347 0.95 16.53 -0.05
C MET A 347 -0.13 16.75 -1.10
N LEU A 348 -0.32 17.96 -1.60
CA LEU A 348 -1.37 18.26 -2.58
C LEU A 348 -1.17 17.43 -3.85
N ALA A 349 -2.24 16.82 -4.35
CA ALA A 349 -2.20 15.93 -5.53
C ALA A 349 -1.63 16.63 -6.77
N ALA A 350 -1.98 17.90 -7.00
CA ALA A 350 -1.46 18.70 -8.10
C ALA A 350 0.07 18.91 -8.05
N LYS A 351 0.71 18.74 -6.88
CA LYS A 351 2.16 18.87 -6.71
C LYS A 351 2.91 17.52 -6.78
N ASN A 352 2.18 16.41 -6.67
CA ASN A 352 2.75 15.06 -6.63
C ASN A 352 2.46 14.29 -7.92
N LEU A 353 2.90 14.86 -9.05
CA LEU A 353 2.66 14.30 -10.39
C LEU A 353 3.69 13.24 -10.80
N LEU A 354 4.79 13.09 -10.07
CA LEU A 354 5.91 12.21 -10.39
C LEU A 354 5.94 10.95 -9.54
N LYS A 355 6.33 9.83 -10.15
CA LYS A 355 6.62 8.59 -9.44
C LYS A 355 7.92 8.71 -8.65
N PRO A 356 7.96 8.26 -7.39
CA PRO A 356 9.20 8.27 -6.61
C PRO A 356 10.27 7.31 -7.11
N SER A 357 9.90 6.28 -7.90
CA SER A 357 10.80 5.22 -8.36
C SER A 357 11.69 5.65 -9.52
N ASP A 358 11.12 6.31 -10.51
CA ASP A 358 11.79 6.61 -11.78
C ASP A 358 11.67 8.08 -12.23
N GLY A 359 10.96 8.91 -11.46
CA GLY A 359 10.73 10.31 -11.77
C GLY A 359 9.86 10.58 -13.00
N ARG A 360 9.17 9.57 -13.51
CA ARG A 360 8.21 9.75 -14.62
C ARG A 360 6.86 10.19 -14.11
N PRO A 361 6.01 10.84 -14.93
CA PRO A 361 4.66 11.18 -14.54
C PRO A 361 3.84 9.94 -14.12
N VAL A 362 3.16 10.04 -12.98
CA VAL A 362 2.22 9.01 -12.50
C VAL A 362 0.81 9.27 -12.99
N THR A 363 0.45 10.55 -13.13
CA THR A 363 -0.87 11.03 -13.55
C THR A 363 -0.94 11.11 -15.08
N VAL A 364 -1.05 9.96 -15.72
CA VAL A 364 -1.18 9.87 -17.18
C VAL A 364 -2.64 9.54 -17.50
N PRO A 365 -3.25 10.19 -18.51
CA PRO A 365 -4.58 9.82 -18.98
C PRO A 365 -4.73 8.34 -19.31
N THR A 366 -5.89 7.77 -19.03
CA THR A 366 -6.19 6.34 -19.21
C THR A 366 -7.55 6.16 -19.87
N GLN A 367 -7.77 4.98 -20.46
CA GLN A 367 -9.06 4.54 -20.99
C GLN A 367 -9.74 5.59 -21.90
N ASP A 368 -10.92 6.08 -21.55
CA ASP A 368 -11.71 7.00 -22.37
C ASP A 368 -11.00 8.33 -22.65
N MET A 369 -10.15 8.80 -21.74
CA MET A 369 -9.35 10.00 -21.97
C MET A 369 -8.34 9.79 -23.09
N VAL A 370 -7.72 8.61 -23.15
CA VAL A 370 -6.78 8.23 -24.22
C VAL A 370 -7.54 8.05 -25.52
N LEU A 371 -8.69 7.35 -25.48
CA LEU A 371 -9.49 7.08 -26.66
C LEU A 371 -10.01 8.36 -27.31
N GLY A 372 -10.49 9.32 -26.53
CA GLY A 372 -10.94 10.62 -27.03
C GLY A 372 -9.81 11.45 -27.65
N SER A 373 -8.63 11.45 -27.02
CA SER A 373 -7.43 12.12 -27.55
C SER A 373 -6.93 11.47 -28.84
N TYR A 374 -6.96 10.15 -28.88
CA TYR A 374 -6.62 9.37 -30.08
C TYR A 374 -7.58 9.67 -31.24
N TYR A 375 -8.89 9.66 -30.98
CA TYR A 375 -9.92 9.99 -31.97
C TYR A 375 -9.73 11.39 -32.54
N LEU A 376 -9.38 12.39 -31.74
CA LEU A 376 -9.11 13.74 -32.22
C LEU A 376 -7.91 13.85 -33.15
N THR A 377 -6.90 13.01 -32.98
CA THR A 377 -5.61 13.12 -33.69
C THR A 377 -5.46 12.19 -34.87
N ILE A 378 -6.41 11.30 -35.10
CA ILE A 378 -6.51 10.48 -36.32
C ILE A 378 -6.87 11.35 -37.52
N ASP A 379 -6.26 11.05 -38.65
CA ASP A 379 -6.61 11.60 -39.98
C ASP A 379 -7.24 10.52 -40.85
N LYS A 380 -8.30 10.86 -41.59
CA LYS A 380 -9.01 9.94 -42.47
C LYS A 380 -9.04 10.52 -43.89
N PRO A 381 -8.32 9.89 -44.82
CA PRO A 381 -8.36 10.31 -46.22
C PRO A 381 -9.75 10.06 -46.85
N GLY A 382 -10.18 10.93 -47.76
CA GLY A 382 -11.45 10.82 -48.47
C GLY A 382 -12.67 11.34 -47.70
N GLU A 383 -12.48 12.02 -46.56
CA GLU A 383 -13.57 12.62 -45.81
C GLU A 383 -14.08 13.93 -46.44
N LYS A 384 -15.35 14.28 -46.10
CA LYS A 384 -16.00 15.50 -46.57
C LYS A 384 -15.18 16.75 -46.29
N GLY A 385 -14.89 17.55 -47.32
CA GLY A 385 -14.19 18.81 -47.19
C GLY A 385 -12.66 18.72 -47.15
N GLU A 386 -12.08 17.57 -47.53
CA GLU A 386 -10.63 17.42 -47.66
C GLU A 386 -10.03 18.46 -48.63
N GLY A 387 -8.89 19.02 -48.26
CA GLY A 387 -8.15 20.00 -49.05
C GLY A 387 -8.68 21.44 -48.99
N LYS A 388 -9.79 21.72 -48.30
CA LYS A 388 -10.28 23.10 -48.11
C LYS A 388 -9.24 23.95 -47.36
N VAL A 389 -9.20 25.25 -47.74
CA VAL A 389 -8.30 26.24 -47.16
C VAL A 389 -9.09 27.22 -46.30
N PHE A 390 -8.65 27.42 -45.06
CA PHE A 390 -9.30 28.31 -44.12
C PHE A 390 -8.37 29.47 -43.71
N ARG A 391 -8.99 30.61 -43.43
CA ARG A 391 -8.31 31.84 -43.03
C ARG A 391 -7.60 31.71 -41.68
N ASP A 392 -8.27 31.07 -40.71
CA ASP A 392 -7.77 30.89 -39.36
C ASP A 392 -8.37 29.62 -38.73
N PHE A 393 -7.94 29.29 -37.51
CA PHE A 393 -8.45 28.15 -36.77
C PHE A 393 -9.94 28.25 -36.42
N ASN A 394 -10.44 29.48 -36.15
CA ASN A 394 -11.82 29.71 -35.75
C ASN A 394 -12.77 29.44 -36.94
N GLU A 395 -12.40 29.86 -38.15
CA GLU A 395 -13.17 29.58 -39.37
C GLU A 395 -13.25 28.07 -39.63
N ALA A 396 -12.15 27.34 -39.43
CA ALA A 396 -12.14 25.87 -39.55
C ALA A 396 -13.07 25.19 -38.54
N ILE A 397 -13.08 25.68 -37.28
CA ILE A 397 -13.97 25.16 -36.22
C ILE A 397 -15.45 25.52 -36.55
N MET A 398 -15.73 26.71 -37.08
CA MET A 398 -17.09 27.07 -37.54
C MET A 398 -17.57 26.15 -38.64
N ALA A 399 -16.76 25.93 -39.69
CA ALA A 399 -17.07 25.02 -40.78
C ALA A 399 -17.32 23.57 -40.31
N TYR A 400 -16.60 23.13 -39.28
CA TYR A 400 -16.86 21.85 -38.60
C TYR A 400 -18.24 21.85 -37.89
N ASN A 401 -18.59 22.91 -37.18
CA ASN A 401 -19.86 22.99 -36.48
C ASN A 401 -21.05 23.05 -37.41
N GLU A 402 -20.90 23.64 -38.61
CA GLU A 402 -21.90 23.65 -39.66
C GLU A 402 -21.98 22.34 -40.47
N GLY A 403 -21.01 21.43 -40.25
CA GLY A 403 -20.97 20.11 -40.91
C GLY A 403 -20.40 20.15 -42.34
N ASP A 404 -19.70 21.20 -42.71
CA ASP A 404 -19.04 21.34 -44.02
C ASP A 404 -17.76 20.52 -44.12
N ILE A 405 -17.14 20.23 -43.01
CA ILE A 405 -15.97 19.38 -42.87
C ILE A 405 -16.13 18.44 -41.68
N THR A 406 -15.42 17.32 -41.70
CA THR A 406 -15.38 16.39 -40.55
C THR A 406 -14.20 16.67 -39.67
N ILE A 407 -14.19 16.07 -38.47
CA ILE A 407 -13.10 16.24 -37.49
C ILE A 407 -11.77 15.68 -37.99
N HIS A 408 -11.81 14.69 -38.88
CA HIS A 408 -10.63 13.98 -39.42
C HIS A 408 -10.22 14.46 -40.83
N SER A 409 -10.96 15.39 -41.42
CA SER A 409 -10.64 15.91 -42.75
C SER A 409 -9.28 16.62 -42.75
N ALA A 410 -8.43 16.27 -43.71
CA ALA A 410 -7.18 16.97 -43.95
C ALA A 410 -7.47 18.34 -44.59
N ILE A 411 -7.18 19.41 -43.85
CA ILE A 411 -7.44 20.80 -44.24
C ILE A 411 -6.16 21.62 -44.27
N LYS A 412 -6.22 22.77 -44.92
CA LYS A 412 -5.13 23.75 -44.92
C LYS A 412 -5.60 25.00 -44.20
N VAL A 413 -4.77 25.47 -43.23
CA VAL A 413 -5.11 26.64 -42.44
C VAL A 413 -3.96 27.65 -42.49
N ARG A 414 -4.32 28.91 -42.68
CA ARG A 414 -3.39 30.01 -42.64
C ARG A 414 -3.10 30.38 -41.21
N VAL A 415 -1.83 30.34 -40.82
CA VAL A 415 -1.33 30.73 -39.51
C VAL A 415 -0.44 31.93 -39.62
N THR A 416 -0.70 32.95 -38.82
CA THR A 416 0.09 34.15 -38.71
C THR A 416 0.75 34.16 -37.33
N LYS A 417 2.09 34.20 -37.29
CA LYS A 417 2.86 34.29 -36.05
C LYS A 417 3.80 35.47 -36.10
N ASP A 418 3.94 36.13 -34.96
CA ASP A 418 4.99 37.14 -34.76
C ASP A 418 6.32 36.41 -34.47
N VAL A 419 7.26 36.56 -35.34
CA VAL A 419 8.55 35.85 -35.31
C VAL A 419 9.69 36.79 -34.90
N GLY A 420 9.39 37.99 -34.39
CA GLY A 420 10.36 39.00 -33.99
C GLY A 420 10.91 39.81 -35.15
N GLY A 421 10.25 39.83 -36.32
CA GLY A 421 10.50 40.71 -37.45
C GLY A 421 9.63 41.97 -37.42
N GLU A 422 9.84 42.92 -38.34
CA GLU A 422 9.02 44.14 -38.44
C GLU A 422 7.54 43.88 -38.81
N HIS A 423 7.25 42.70 -39.39
CA HIS A 423 5.90 42.27 -39.74
C HIS A 423 5.65 40.80 -39.36
N PRO A 424 4.42 40.44 -38.93
CA PRO A 424 4.06 39.04 -38.65
C PRO A 424 4.10 38.21 -39.95
N GLU A 425 4.79 37.08 -39.90
CA GLU A 425 4.87 36.13 -41.01
C GLU A 425 3.61 35.25 -41.05
N THR A 426 3.14 34.99 -42.30
CA THR A 426 1.93 34.18 -42.56
C THR A 426 2.28 32.96 -43.39
N ARG A 427 1.85 31.78 -42.94
CA ARG A 427 2.03 30.52 -43.68
C ARG A 427 0.81 29.65 -43.66
N ILE A 428 0.64 28.81 -44.70
CA ILE A 428 -0.40 27.80 -44.78
C ILE A 428 0.20 26.47 -44.25
N ILE A 429 -0.47 25.88 -43.25
CA ILE A 429 -0.09 24.59 -42.68
C ILE A 429 -1.14 23.54 -42.99
N ASN A 430 -0.73 22.28 -43.07
CA ASN A 430 -1.64 21.14 -43.13
C ASN A 430 -2.04 20.72 -41.70
N ALA A 431 -3.33 20.57 -41.45
CA ALA A 431 -3.87 20.16 -40.16
C ALA A 431 -5.19 19.43 -40.33
N THR A 432 -5.71 18.90 -39.25
CA THR A 432 -7.11 18.45 -39.14
C THR A 432 -7.79 19.27 -38.04
N VAL A 433 -9.14 19.37 -38.11
CA VAL A 433 -9.90 20.09 -37.06
C VAL A 433 -9.66 19.47 -35.70
N GLY A 434 -9.58 18.15 -35.60
CA GLY A 434 -9.30 17.46 -34.35
C GLY A 434 -7.92 17.83 -33.75
N ARG A 435 -6.87 17.92 -34.59
CA ARG A 435 -5.54 18.34 -34.13
C ARG A 435 -5.52 19.82 -33.72
N ILE A 436 -6.28 20.68 -34.39
CA ILE A 436 -6.43 22.09 -33.98
C ILE A 436 -7.04 22.17 -32.57
N ILE A 437 -8.15 21.49 -32.33
CA ILE A 437 -8.82 21.45 -31.04
C ILE A 437 -7.92 20.86 -29.95
N PHE A 438 -7.16 19.82 -30.27
CA PHE A 438 -6.22 19.21 -29.32
C PHE A 438 -5.10 20.17 -28.93
N ASN A 439 -4.51 20.87 -29.89
CA ASN A 439 -3.41 21.82 -29.67
C ASN A 439 -3.85 23.13 -28.96
N GLU A 440 -5.12 23.50 -28.98
CA GLU A 440 -5.64 24.66 -28.25
C GLU A 440 -5.36 24.58 -26.74
N HIS A 441 -5.33 23.38 -26.23
CA HIS A 441 -5.17 23.13 -24.80
C HIS A 441 -3.75 22.78 -24.38
N ILE A 442 -2.84 22.64 -25.34
CA ILE A 442 -1.44 22.24 -25.11
C ILE A 442 -0.51 23.42 -25.40
N PRO A 443 0.45 23.71 -24.53
CA PRO A 443 1.49 24.70 -24.80
C PRO A 443 2.25 24.35 -26.08
N GLN A 444 2.51 25.39 -26.93
CA GLN A 444 3.11 25.23 -28.25
C GLN A 444 4.64 25.36 -28.26
N ASP A 445 5.28 25.12 -27.11
CA ASP A 445 6.73 25.27 -26.86
C ASP A 445 7.36 24.02 -26.23
N LEU A 446 6.71 22.87 -26.36
CA LEU A 446 7.17 21.61 -25.74
C LEU A 446 8.37 20.96 -26.45
N GLY A 447 8.72 21.41 -27.67
CA GLY A 447 9.87 20.90 -28.41
C GLY A 447 9.62 19.57 -29.14
N PHE A 448 8.40 19.30 -29.58
CA PHE A 448 8.09 18.24 -30.55
C PHE A 448 8.34 18.69 -31.98
N VAL A 449 8.23 19.97 -32.22
CA VAL A 449 8.52 20.61 -33.51
C VAL A 449 9.80 21.45 -33.36
N ASP A 450 10.72 21.28 -34.30
CA ASP A 450 11.92 22.12 -34.36
C ASP A 450 11.55 23.52 -34.87
N ARG A 451 11.51 24.48 -33.93
CA ARG A 451 11.16 25.89 -34.23
C ARG A 451 12.28 26.67 -34.86
N THR A 452 13.50 26.11 -34.97
CA THR A 452 14.61 26.71 -35.67
C THR A 452 14.54 26.47 -37.17
N ASP A 453 13.85 25.42 -37.62
CA ASP A 453 13.61 25.10 -39.01
C ASP A 453 12.54 26.04 -39.60
N PRO A 454 12.90 26.87 -40.64
CA PRO A 454 11.95 27.79 -41.25
C PRO A 454 10.69 27.10 -41.82
N GLU A 455 10.81 25.82 -42.22
CA GLU A 455 9.70 25.09 -42.80
C GLU A 455 8.71 24.61 -41.76
N LYS A 456 9.15 24.24 -40.56
CA LYS A 456 8.33 23.65 -39.48
C LYS A 456 7.90 24.64 -38.41
N LYS A 457 8.42 25.85 -38.44
CA LYS A 457 8.22 26.90 -37.44
C LYS A 457 6.72 27.20 -37.13
N PHE A 458 5.88 27.06 -38.13
CA PHE A 458 4.44 27.35 -38.05
C PHE A 458 3.59 26.14 -37.73
N ASP A 459 4.11 24.91 -37.84
CA ASP A 459 3.36 23.69 -37.60
C ASP A 459 2.83 23.60 -36.17
N LEU A 460 1.72 22.88 -36.01
CA LEU A 460 1.17 22.56 -34.69
C LEU A 460 2.15 21.67 -33.92
N GLU A 461 2.28 21.91 -32.62
CA GLU A 461 3.17 21.15 -31.76
C GLU A 461 2.88 19.66 -31.81
N ILE A 462 1.60 19.29 -31.83
CA ILE A 462 1.13 17.90 -31.96
C ILE A 462 0.53 17.71 -33.33
N GLY A 463 1.34 17.27 -34.29
CA GLY A 463 0.93 16.96 -35.66
C GLY A 463 0.79 15.45 -35.96
N PHE A 464 0.92 14.60 -34.96
CA PHE A 464 0.92 13.14 -35.08
C PHE A 464 -0.24 12.49 -34.31
N LYS A 465 -0.48 11.20 -34.56
CA LYS A 465 -1.48 10.38 -33.86
C LYS A 465 -1.07 10.21 -32.39
N VAL A 466 -1.94 10.59 -31.47
CA VAL A 466 -1.67 10.57 -30.03
C VAL A 466 -2.20 9.30 -29.39
N ARG A 467 -1.30 8.45 -28.93
CA ARG A 467 -1.56 7.25 -28.14
C ARG A 467 -1.24 7.51 -26.66
N LYS A 468 -1.46 6.52 -25.81
CA LYS A 468 -1.13 6.60 -24.40
C LYS A 468 0.36 6.93 -24.13
N LYS A 469 1.25 6.39 -24.97
CA LYS A 469 2.70 6.64 -24.87
C LYS A 469 3.04 8.09 -25.17
N GLU A 470 2.50 8.62 -26.26
CA GLU A 470 2.69 9.99 -26.68
C GLU A 470 2.08 10.99 -25.68
N LEU A 471 0.92 10.69 -25.09
CA LEU A 471 0.35 11.46 -23.99
C LEU A 471 1.30 11.53 -22.79
N GLY A 472 1.90 10.40 -22.43
CA GLY A 472 2.90 10.37 -21.36
C GLY A 472 4.12 11.25 -21.66
N GLN A 473 4.58 11.29 -22.92
CA GLN A 473 5.67 12.15 -23.36
C GLN A 473 5.29 13.64 -23.36
N ILE A 474 4.07 13.97 -23.77
CA ILE A 474 3.54 15.34 -23.75
C ILE A 474 3.53 15.87 -22.30
N ILE A 475 3.03 15.07 -21.37
CA ILE A 475 2.97 15.44 -19.95
C ILE A 475 4.38 15.58 -19.36
N ASP A 476 5.30 14.67 -19.65
CA ASP A 476 6.68 14.73 -19.18
C ASP A 476 7.40 15.99 -19.67
N LYS A 477 7.26 16.32 -20.95
CA LYS A 477 7.82 17.55 -21.53
C LYS A 477 7.16 18.80 -20.94
N CYS A 478 5.84 18.81 -20.80
CA CYS A 478 5.12 19.91 -20.20
C CYS A 478 5.59 20.17 -18.75
N LEU A 479 5.80 19.10 -17.99
CA LEU A 479 6.31 19.22 -16.62
C LEU A 479 7.73 19.77 -16.55
N LYS A 480 8.60 19.38 -17.49
CA LYS A 480 9.98 19.87 -17.57
C LYS A 480 10.09 21.34 -17.99
N VAL A 481 9.22 21.78 -18.89
CA VAL A 481 9.26 23.16 -19.43
C VAL A 481 8.48 24.13 -18.55
N HIS A 482 7.27 23.76 -18.12
CA HIS A 482 6.34 24.68 -17.44
C HIS A 482 6.12 24.39 -15.94
N GLY A 483 6.65 23.27 -15.45
CA GLY A 483 6.48 22.87 -14.04
C GLY A 483 5.07 22.32 -13.71
N THR A 484 4.87 22.04 -12.44
CA THR A 484 3.68 21.32 -11.92
C THR A 484 2.36 22.09 -12.07
N PRO A 485 2.24 23.42 -11.82
CA PRO A 485 0.95 24.10 -11.86
C PRO A 485 0.33 24.12 -13.26
N MET A 486 1.14 24.40 -14.28
CA MET A 486 0.67 24.44 -15.66
C MET A 486 0.33 23.02 -16.16
N THR A 487 1.15 22.03 -15.78
CA THR A 487 0.90 20.63 -16.13
C THR A 487 -0.41 20.12 -15.54
N ALA A 488 -0.76 20.50 -14.31
CA ALA A 488 -2.04 20.15 -13.70
C ALA A 488 -3.23 20.72 -14.50
N GLN A 489 -3.14 21.96 -14.97
CA GLN A 489 -4.17 22.58 -15.83
C GLN A 489 -4.29 21.88 -17.17
N VAL A 490 -3.16 21.55 -17.79
CA VAL A 490 -3.14 20.80 -19.08
C VAL A 490 -3.76 19.41 -18.90
N LEU A 491 -3.46 18.72 -17.81
CA LEU A 491 -4.06 17.42 -17.48
C LEU A 491 -5.59 17.51 -17.34
N ASP A 492 -6.10 18.53 -16.65
CA ASP A 492 -7.54 18.74 -16.49
C ASP A 492 -8.22 19.02 -17.84
N LYS A 493 -7.58 19.79 -18.71
CA LYS A 493 -8.08 20.07 -20.05
C LYS A 493 -8.07 18.82 -20.94
N ILE A 494 -6.98 18.04 -20.93
CA ILE A 494 -6.90 16.76 -21.66
C ILE A 494 -7.95 15.78 -21.16
N LYS A 495 -8.17 15.71 -19.84
CA LYS A 495 -9.22 14.89 -19.24
C LYS A 495 -10.60 15.27 -19.76
N ALA A 496 -10.97 16.54 -19.65
CA ALA A 496 -12.28 17.04 -20.07
C ALA A 496 -12.50 16.84 -21.57
N MET A 497 -11.50 17.14 -22.38
CA MET A 497 -11.53 16.93 -23.83
C MET A 497 -11.62 15.45 -24.19
N GLY A 498 -10.83 14.60 -23.54
CA GLY A 498 -10.85 13.15 -23.76
C GLY A 498 -12.24 12.54 -23.52
N TYR A 499 -12.89 12.86 -22.42
CA TYR A 499 -14.25 12.40 -22.14
C TYR A 499 -15.28 12.97 -23.14
N LYS A 500 -15.21 14.27 -23.44
CA LYS A 500 -16.13 14.92 -24.39
C LYS A 500 -16.06 14.25 -25.77
N TYR A 501 -14.86 14.03 -26.30
CA TYR A 501 -14.69 13.49 -27.63
C TYR A 501 -14.78 11.97 -27.71
N SER A 502 -14.50 11.25 -26.65
CA SER A 502 -14.82 9.82 -26.53
C SER A 502 -16.35 9.60 -26.61
N THR A 503 -17.13 10.44 -25.93
CA THR A 503 -18.60 10.41 -25.98
C THR A 503 -19.12 10.77 -27.39
N LYS A 504 -18.57 11.82 -28.01
CA LYS A 504 -18.96 12.24 -29.38
C LYS A 504 -18.58 11.20 -30.44
N ALA A 505 -17.44 10.54 -30.27
CA ALA A 505 -16.99 9.48 -31.18
C ALA A 505 -17.91 8.25 -31.18
N ALA A 506 -18.64 8.03 -30.08
CA ALA A 506 -19.58 6.92 -29.91
C ALA A 506 -18.96 5.55 -30.26
N ILE A 507 -17.69 5.33 -29.94
CA ILE A 507 -16.98 4.10 -30.23
C ILE A 507 -17.58 2.96 -29.41
N THR A 508 -18.12 1.95 -30.12
CA THR A 508 -18.73 0.78 -29.49
C THR A 508 -18.26 -0.48 -30.22
N VAL A 509 -18.42 -1.64 -29.60
CA VAL A 509 -17.99 -2.93 -30.16
C VAL A 509 -19.20 -3.75 -30.56
N ALA A 510 -19.23 -4.20 -31.83
CA ALA A 510 -20.18 -5.15 -32.33
C ALA A 510 -19.47 -6.49 -32.64
N VAL A 511 -20.25 -7.57 -32.76
CA VAL A 511 -19.71 -8.89 -33.10
C VAL A 511 -19.07 -8.88 -34.51
N CYS A 512 -19.60 -8.09 -35.42
CA CYS A 512 -19.06 -7.95 -36.79
C CYS A 512 -17.70 -7.22 -36.84
N ASP A 513 -17.33 -6.47 -35.80
CA ASP A 513 -16.05 -5.77 -35.75
C ASP A 513 -14.87 -6.73 -35.52
N ALA A 514 -15.14 -7.92 -35.01
CA ALA A 514 -14.18 -9.00 -34.89
C ALA A 514 -13.96 -9.70 -36.23
N THR A 515 -13.25 -9.04 -37.15
CA THR A 515 -12.98 -9.57 -38.50
C THR A 515 -11.93 -10.68 -38.45
N ILE A 516 -12.22 -11.78 -39.19
CA ILE A 516 -11.29 -12.91 -39.32
C ILE A 516 -10.47 -12.67 -40.60
N PRO A 517 -9.12 -12.69 -40.53
CA PRO A 517 -8.29 -12.57 -41.73
C PRO A 517 -8.57 -13.69 -42.71
N PRO A 518 -8.69 -13.44 -44.00
CA PRO A 518 -8.94 -14.49 -45.01
C PRO A 518 -7.80 -15.50 -45.08
N GLU A 519 -6.56 -15.06 -44.86
CA GLU A 519 -5.34 -15.89 -44.87
C GLU A 519 -5.28 -16.90 -43.71
N LYS A 520 -6.08 -16.74 -42.66
CA LYS A 520 -6.07 -17.63 -41.49
C LYS A 520 -6.24 -19.10 -41.84
N LYS A 521 -7.15 -19.40 -42.79
CA LYS A 521 -7.42 -20.79 -43.21
C LYS A 521 -6.22 -21.44 -43.89
N GLU A 522 -5.50 -20.69 -44.70
CA GLU A 522 -4.31 -21.14 -45.42
C GLU A 522 -3.16 -21.37 -44.45
N ILE A 523 -2.88 -20.41 -43.53
CA ILE A 523 -1.84 -20.53 -42.52
C ILE A 523 -2.08 -21.73 -41.59
N LEU A 524 -3.33 -22.00 -41.21
CA LEU A 524 -3.66 -23.14 -40.37
C LEU A 524 -3.49 -24.46 -41.14
N ALA A 525 -3.87 -24.53 -42.42
CA ALA A 525 -3.69 -25.73 -43.25
C ALA A 525 -2.19 -26.07 -43.42
N GLU A 526 -1.36 -25.07 -43.72
CA GLU A 526 0.11 -25.29 -43.79
C GLU A 526 0.71 -25.73 -42.45
N ALA A 527 0.22 -25.19 -41.34
CA ALA A 527 0.69 -25.58 -40.00
C ALA A 527 0.29 -27.02 -39.69
N ASP A 528 -0.93 -27.44 -40.04
CA ASP A 528 -1.42 -28.82 -39.87
C ASP A 528 -0.61 -29.81 -40.69
N GLU A 529 -0.31 -29.49 -41.98
CA GLU A 529 0.56 -30.33 -42.82
C GLU A 529 1.94 -30.53 -42.18
N LYS A 530 2.59 -29.48 -41.73
CA LYS A 530 3.89 -29.55 -41.02
C LYS A 530 3.83 -30.36 -39.74
N VAL A 531 2.74 -30.25 -38.99
CA VAL A 531 2.54 -31.06 -37.76
C VAL A 531 2.34 -32.53 -38.11
N GLN A 532 1.65 -32.87 -39.23
CA GLN A 532 1.52 -34.25 -39.69
C GLN A 532 2.87 -34.83 -40.08
N GLU A 533 3.70 -34.12 -40.84
CA GLU A 533 5.06 -34.55 -41.17
C GLU A 533 5.90 -34.83 -39.91
N ILE A 534 5.86 -33.96 -38.91
CA ILE A 534 6.57 -34.14 -37.64
C ILE A 534 6.06 -35.39 -36.91
N ASN A 535 4.76 -35.67 -36.92
CA ASN A 535 4.20 -36.86 -36.32
C ASN A 535 4.60 -38.13 -37.09
N GLU A 536 4.70 -38.07 -38.43
CA GLU A 536 5.23 -39.20 -39.24
C GLU A 536 6.69 -39.47 -38.91
N TYR A 537 7.55 -38.47 -38.79
CA TYR A 537 8.94 -38.65 -38.36
C TYR A 537 9.03 -39.28 -36.97
N PHE A 538 8.14 -38.93 -36.07
CA PHE A 538 8.07 -39.55 -34.75
C PHE A 538 7.61 -41.03 -34.84
N ASN A 539 6.57 -41.32 -35.62
CA ASN A 539 6.05 -42.67 -35.77
C ASN A 539 7.06 -43.60 -36.45
N ASN A 540 7.89 -43.06 -37.35
CA ASN A 540 8.97 -43.77 -38.01
C ASN A 540 10.24 -43.88 -37.15
N GLY A 541 10.25 -43.36 -35.92
CA GLY A 541 11.34 -43.44 -34.97
C GLY A 541 12.54 -42.53 -35.22
N PHE A 542 12.41 -41.53 -36.12
CA PHE A 542 13.50 -40.60 -36.46
C PHE A 542 13.73 -39.52 -35.38
N ILE A 543 12.72 -39.22 -34.59
CA ILE A 543 12.79 -38.18 -33.55
C ILE A 543 12.23 -38.71 -32.23
N SER A 544 12.76 -38.17 -31.11
CA SER A 544 12.28 -38.47 -29.78
C SER A 544 10.96 -37.72 -29.49
N ASN A 545 10.21 -38.13 -28.46
CA ASN A 545 8.98 -37.44 -28.06
C ASN A 545 9.23 -35.99 -27.58
N ALA A 546 10.39 -35.74 -27.01
CA ALA A 546 10.78 -34.36 -26.59
C ALA A 546 11.01 -33.44 -27.80
N GLU A 547 11.71 -33.95 -28.82
CA GLU A 547 11.95 -33.23 -30.08
C GLU A 547 10.65 -33.01 -30.84
N ARG A 548 9.79 -34.03 -30.95
CA ARG A 548 8.45 -33.90 -31.54
C ARG A 548 7.67 -32.79 -30.89
N LYS A 549 7.60 -32.78 -29.54
CA LYS A 549 6.87 -31.74 -28.78
C LYS A 549 7.44 -30.36 -29.03
N SER A 550 8.76 -30.20 -29.03
CA SER A 550 9.43 -28.94 -29.30
C SER A 550 9.16 -28.44 -30.73
N ALA A 551 9.24 -29.34 -31.73
CA ALA A 551 8.98 -29.00 -33.13
C ALA A 551 7.51 -28.58 -33.37
N VAL A 552 6.55 -29.32 -32.83
CA VAL A 552 5.12 -28.99 -32.92
C VAL A 552 4.82 -27.66 -32.27
N LEU A 553 5.38 -27.37 -31.08
CA LEU A 553 5.24 -26.05 -30.43
C LEU A 553 5.86 -24.94 -31.28
N GLY A 554 7.00 -25.21 -31.93
CA GLY A 554 7.63 -24.26 -32.85
C GLY A 554 6.72 -23.91 -34.04
N VAL A 555 6.11 -24.91 -34.69
CA VAL A 555 5.17 -24.70 -35.80
C VAL A 555 3.95 -23.86 -35.38
N TRP A 556 3.33 -24.20 -34.23
CA TRP A 556 2.16 -23.45 -33.75
C TRP A 556 2.50 -22.04 -33.28
N ASN A 557 3.67 -21.82 -32.70
CA ASN A 557 4.14 -20.49 -32.35
C ASN A 557 4.35 -19.61 -33.59
N GLN A 558 4.92 -20.20 -34.66
CA GLN A 558 5.10 -19.50 -35.92
C GLN A 558 3.74 -19.19 -36.58
N ALA A 559 2.86 -20.17 -36.70
CA ALA A 559 1.51 -19.98 -37.24
C ALA A 559 0.74 -18.90 -36.47
N THR A 560 0.89 -18.87 -35.15
CA THR A 560 0.30 -17.84 -34.29
C THR A 560 0.84 -16.44 -34.60
N ALA A 561 2.15 -16.32 -34.83
CA ALA A 561 2.78 -15.06 -35.21
C ALA A 561 2.31 -14.60 -36.60
N ASP A 562 2.21 -15.50 -37.56
CA ASP A 562 1.77 -15.21 -38.94
C ASP A 562 0.32 -14.78 -38.96
N VAL A 563 -0.59 -15.47 -38.24
CA VAL A 563 -1.99 -15.05 -38.07
C VAL A 563 -2.11 -13.70 -37.41
N THR A 564 -1.28 -13.42 -36.40
CA THR A 564 -1.27 -12.11 -35.72
C THR A 564 -0.85 -10.99 -36.68
N THR A 565 0.13 -11.25 -37.53
CA THR A 565 0.60 -10.31 -38.55
C THR A 565 -0.48 -10.06 -39.62
N ALA A 566 -1.11 -11.12 -40.09
CA ALA A 566 -2.23 -11.03 -41.05
C ALA A 566 -3.42 -10.28 -40.46
N LEU A 567 -3.77 -10.56 -39.20
CA LEU A 567 -4.84 -9.84 -38.50
C LEU A 567 -4.54 -8.33 -38.38
N THR A 568 -3.32 -7.98 -37.95
CA THR A 568 -2.92 -6.57 -37.78
C THR A 568 -2.92 -5.81 -39.10
N LYS A 569 -2.58 -6.46 -40.23
CA LYS A 569 -2.62 -5.87 -41.55
C LYS A 569 -4.01 -5.77 -42.13
N GLY A 570 -4.90 -6.72 -41.82
CA GLY A 570 -6.25 -6.79 -42.34
C GLY A 570 -7.29 -5.98 -41.56
N LEU A 571 -6.99 -5.53 -40.35
CA LEU A 571 -7.87 -4.66 -39.58
C LEU A 571 -7.85 -3.23 -40.14
N ASP A 572 -9.03 -2.65 -40.30
CA ASP A 572 -9.19 -1.25 -40.66
C ASP A 572 -8.72 -0.36 -39.46
N ASP A 573 -8.00 0.71 -39.73
CA ASP A 573 -7.55 1.69 -38.73
C ASP A 573 -8.73 2.31 -37.95
N TYR A 574 -9.95 2.29 -38.51
CA TYR A 574 -11.18 2.80 -37.88
C TYR A 574 -12.03 1.71 -37.23
N ASN A 575 -11.56 0.46 -37.21
CA ASN A 575 -12.24 -0.59 -36.49
C ASN A 575 -12.21 -0.26 -34.98
N PRO A 576 -13.37 -0.27 -34.29
CA PRO A 576 -13.45 0.09 -32.86
C PRO A 576 -12.51 -0.72 -31.97
N ILE A 577 -12.37 -2.02 -32.21
CA ILE A 577 -11.49 -2.93 -31.44
C ILE A 577 -10.03 -2.54 -31.68
N TYR A 578 -9.67 -2.26 -32.95
CA TYR A 578 -8.33 -1.82 -33.28
C TYR A 578 -7.97 -0.46 -32.66
N MET A 579 -8.88 0.52 -32.74
CA MET A 579 -8.68 1.83 -32.12
C MET A 579 -8.47 1.75 -30.61
N MET A 580 -9.22 0.90 -29.90
CA MET A 580 -9.05 0.68 -28.46
C MET A 580 -7.67 0.09 -28.11
N ALA A 581 -7.19 -0.85 -28.91
CA ALA A 581 -5.91 -1.51 -28.71
C ALA A 581 -4.73 -0.64 -29.14
N ASP A 582 -4.77 -0.03 -30.33
CA ASP A 582 -3.70 0.82 -30.88
C ASP A 582 -3.50 2.09 -30.05
N SER A 583 -4.58 2.70 -29.58
CA SER A 583 -4.51 3.85 -28.68
C SER A 583 -3.84 3.53 -27.33
N GLY A 584 -3.85 2.26 -26.92
CA GLY A 584 -3.45 1.84 -25.58
C GLY A 584 -4.48 2.16 -24.49
N ALA A 585 -5.71 2.49 -24.89
CA ALA A 585 -6.81 2.76 -23.96
C ALA A 585 -7.28 1.49 -23.25
N ARG A 586 -7.53 0.42 -24.02
CA ARG A 586 -7.97 -0.87 -23.49
C ARG A 586 -7.59 -2.01 -24.43
N GLY A 587 -7.19 -3.13 -23.84
CA GLY A 587 -6.86 -4.34 -24.60
C GLY A 587 -5.41 -4.35 -25.14
N SER A 588 -5.09 -5.44 -25.80
CA SER A 588 -3.80 -5.64 -26.49
C SER A 588 -4.01 -6.49 -27.74
N THR A 589 -3.06 -6.46 -28.66
CA THR A 589 -3.07 -7.30 -29.88
C THR A 589 -3.21 -8.80 -29.56
N ASN A 590 -2.64 -9.24 -28.45
CA ASN A 590 -2.76 -10.62 -27.97
C ASN A 590 -4.19 -11.01 -27.53
N GLN A 591 -5.00 -10.04 -27.11
CA GLN A 591 -6.39 -10.27 -26.71
C GLN A 591 -7.34 -10.24 -27.92
N ILE A 592 -6.97 -9.57 -28.99
CA ILE A 592 -7.73 -9.54 -30.26
C ILE A 592 -7.52 -10.86 -31.03
N ARG A 593 -6.33 -11.41 -30.97
CA ARG A 593 -5.95 -12.70 -31.55
C ARG A 593 -6.72 -13.87 -30.93
#